data_79ace31319f448c3130e185e10fde530
#
_entry.id   79ace31319f448c3130e185e10fde530
#
_cell.length_a   1.000
_cell.length_b   1.000
_cell.length_c   1.000
_cell.angle_alpha   90.00
_cell.angle_beta   90.00
_cell.angle_gamma   90.00
#
_symmetry.space_group_name_H-M   'P 1'
#
loop_
_entity.id
_entity.type
_entity.pdbx_description
1 polymer ?
#
loop_
_entity_poly.entity_id
_entity_poly.type
_entity_poly.pdbx_seq_one_letter_code
_entity_poly.pdbx_strand_id
1 'polypeptide(L)'
;MDIDQKLIEEIIGRILAVTQPERIILFGSAAKGEMTRDSDIDLIVLKRAAPGDSRKESVRLHQALHGLDRAFDIIVMATERFEESKGVIGGIAYPANKYGKVIYEAA
;
A
#
# COMPACT_ATOMS: atom_id res chain seq x y z
N MET A 1 -9.29 3.87 -15.53
CA MET A 1 -9.84 4.92 -14.65
C MET A 1 -8.88 5.15 -13.50
N ASP A 2 -8.54 6.39 -13.27
CA ASP A 2 -7.63 6.75 -12.18
C ASP A 2 -8.36 6.72 -10.84
N ILE A 3 -7.61 6.45 -9.78
CA ILE A 3 -8.15 6.52 -8.44
C ILE A 3 -8.40 7.98 -8.04
N ASP A 4 -9.52 8.23 -7.36
CA ASP A 4 -9.90 9.58 -6.92
C ASP A 4 -8.92 10.08 -5.86
N GLN A 5 -8.45 11.32 -6.01
CA GLN A 5 -7.53 11.94 -5.05
C GLN A 5 -8.14 12.01 -3.64
N LYS A 6 -9.44 12.24 -3.53
CA LYS A 6 -10.11 12.25 -2.22
C LYS A 6 -10.05 10.88 -1.56
N LEU A 7 -10.18 9.83 -2.33
CA LEU A 7 -10.07 8.46 -1.82
C LEU A 7 -8.64 8.18 -1.35
N ILE A 8 -7.64 8.62 -2.11
CA ILE A 8 -6.24 8.48 -1.72
C ILE A 8 -5.99 9.17 -0.38
N GLU A 9 -6.47 10.40 -0.21
CA GLU A 9 -6.31 11.15 1.04
C GLU A 9 -6.98 10.46 2.21
N GLU A 10 -8.16 9.90 1.99
CA GLU A 10 -8.88 9.16 3.02
C GLU A 10 -8.13 7.89 3.43
N ILE A 11 -7.60 7.17 2.45
CA ILE A 11 -6.78 5.98 2.69
C ILE A 11 -5.58 6.33 3.55
N ILE A 12 -4.84 7.37 3.17
CA ILE A 12 -3.65 7.82 3.91
C ILE A 12 -4.02 8.19 5.34
N GLY A 13 -5.08 9.00 5.51
CA GLY A 13 -5.50 9.44 6.83
C GLY A 13 -5.86 8.28 7.76
N ARG A 14 -6.55 7.28 7.24
CA ARG A 14 -6.93 6.12 8.03
C ARG A 14 -5.74 5.24 8.39
N ILE A 15 -4.81 5.07 7.48
CA ILE A 15 -3.59 4.30 7.76
C ILE A 15 -2.74 5.01 8.81
N LEU A 16 -2.58 6.32 8.70
CA LEU A 16 -1.80 7.11 9.65
C LEU A 16 -2.42 7.14 11.05
N ALA A 17 -3.71 6.92 11.16
CA ALA A 17 -4.38 6.85 12.47
C ALA A 17 -4.06 5.54 13.20
N VAL A 18 -3.58 4.52 12.50
CA VAL A 18 -3.35 3.19 13.05
C VAL A 18 -1.86 2.88 13.19
N THR A 19 -1.04 3.37 12.28
CA THR A 19 0.38 3.02 12.24
C THR A 19 1.19 4.20 11.68
N GLN A 20 2.51 4.10 11.76
CA GLN A 20 3.42 5.13 11.24
C GLN A 20 4.30 4.53 10.16
N PRO A 21 3.82 4.48 8.92
CA PRO A 21 4.61 3.93 7.82
C PRO A 21 5.69 4.92 7.35
N GLU A 22 6.74 4.40 6.76
CA GLU A 22 7.71 5.23 6.07
C GLU A 22 7.22 5.62 4.68
N ARG A 23 6.55 4.69 3.99
CA ARG A 23 5.95 4.92 2.67
C ARG A 23 4.69 4.10 2.51
N ILE A 24 3.80 4.60 1.67
CA ILE A 24 2.64 3.84 1.19
C ILE A 24 2.72 3.88 -0.33
N ILE A 25 2.71 2.71 -0.95
CA ILE A 25 2.83 2.58 -2.40
C ILE A 25 1.53 2.00 -2.95
N LEU A 26 0.93 2.70 -3.90
CA LEU A 26 -0.21 2.21 -4.66
C LEU A 26 0.33 1.44 -5.86
N PHE A 27 -0.14 0.22 -6.08
CA PHE A 27 0.33 -0.56 -7.22
C PHE A 27 -0.82 -1.31 -7.88
N GLY A 28 -0.51 -2.16 -8.87
CA GLY A 28 -1.52 -2.88 -9.61
C GLY A 28 -2.34 -1.98 -10.53
N SER A 29 -3.60 -2.33 -10.76
CA SER A 29 -4.46 -1.63 -11.73
C SER A 29 -4.69 -0.17 -11.34
N ALA A 30 -4.80 0.12 -10.04
CA ALA A 30 -5.02 1.50 -9.58
C ALA A 30 -3.84 2.41 -9.94
N ALA A 31 -2.61 1.91 -9.82
CA ALA A 31 -1.42 2.70 -10.15
C ALA A 31 -1.28 2.92 -11.66
N LYS A 32 -1.80 2.00 -12.46
CA LYS A 32 -1.70 2.06 -13.93
C LYS A 32 -2.86 2.81 -14.58
N GLY A 33 -3.83 3.27 -13.79
CA GLY A 33 -5.02 3.90 -14.35
C GLY A 33 -5.97 2.92 -15.05
N GLU A 34 -5.82 1.63 -14.81
CA GLU A 34 -6.63 0.57 -15.42
C GLU A 34 -7.73 0.06 -14.49
N MET A 35 -7.89 0.71 -13.34
CA MET A 35 -8.83 0.27 -12.32
C MET A 35 -10.28 0.41 -12.79
N THR A 36 -11.07 -0.63 -12.56
CA THR A 36 -12.52 -0.58 -12.75
C THR A 36 -13.18 -0.43 -11.38
N ARG A 37 -14.51 -0.27 -11.38
CA ARG A 37 -15.28 -0.15 -10.16
C ARG A 37 -15.10 -1.34 -9.22
N ASP A 38 -14.91 -2.53 -9.78
CA ASP A 38 -14.82 -3.78 -9.02
C ASP A 38 -13.37 -4.19 -8.74
N SER A 39 -12.40 -3.40 -9.17
CA SER A 39 -10.99 -3.71 -8.93
C SER A 39 -10.61 -3.51 -7.49
N ASP A 40 -9.74 -4.39 -6.97
CA ASP A 40 -9.13 -4.20 -5.65
C ASP A 40 -8.11 -3.08 -5.73
N ILE A 41 -7.95 -2.38 -4.61
CA ILE A 41 -6.89 -1.39 -4.48
C ILE A 41 -5.71 -2.06 -3.79
N ASP A 42 -4.57 -2.12 -4.47
CA ASP A 42 -3.38 -2.80 -4.00
C ASP A 42 -2.43 -1.80 -3.36
N LEU A 43 -2.07 -2.04 -2.10
CA LEU A 43 -1.21 -1.16 -1.33
C LEU A 43 -0.06 -1.93 -0.70
N ILE A 44 1.12 -1.31 -0.71
CA ILE A 44 2.25 -1.77 0.09
C ILE A 44 2.52 -0.70 1.15
N VAL A 45 2.52 -1.11 2.40
CA VAL A 45 2.82 -0.23 3.53
C VAL A 45 4.23 -0.59 4.02
N LEU A 46 5.16 0.32 3.84
CA LEU A 46 6.56 0.12 4.24
C LEU A 46 6.80 0.72 5.61
N LYS A 47 7.38 -0.05 6.50
CA LYS A 47 7.71 0.37 7.86
C LYS A 47 9.20 0.23 8.11
N ARG A 48 9.74 1.08 8.99
CA ARG A 48 11.17 1.08 9.31
C ARG A 48 11.64 -0.27 9.85
N ALA A 49 10.84 -0.88 10.70
CA ALA A 49 11.13 -2.21 11.22
C ALA A 49 9.97 -3.12 10.89
N ALA A 50 10.27 -4.36 10.52
CA ALA A 50 9.23 -5.33 10.29
C ALA A 50 8.45 -5.49 11.59
N PRO A 51 7.11 -5.39 11.57
CA PRO A 51 6.33 -5.71 12.76
C PRO A 51 6.55 -7.17 13.12
N GLY A 52 6.47 -7.51 14.40
CA GLY A 52 6.62 -8.87 14.84
C GLY A 52 5.62 -9.82 14.20
N ASP A 53 4.47 -9.29 13.81
CA ASP A 53 3.43 -10.04 13.12
C ASP A 53 2.80 -9.18 12.02
N SER A 54 3.29 -9.36 10.78
CA SER A 54 2.79 -8.63 9.61
C SER A 54 1.33 -8.92 9.33
N ARG A 55 0.86 -10.14 9.68
CA ARG A 55 -0.53 -10.51 9.48
C ARG A 55 -1.45 -9.69 10.37
N LYS A 56 -1.10 -9.53 11.65
CA LYS A 56 -1.89 -8.70 12.56
C LYS A 56 -1.94 -7.25 12.11
N GLU A 57 -0.82 -6.74 11.66
CA GLU A 57 -0.75 -5.37 11.14
C GLU A 57 -1.64 -5.21 9.91
N SER A 58 -1.61 -6.18 9.00
CA SER A 58 -2.45 -6.18 7.81
C SER A 58 -3.94 -6.19 8.17
N VAL A 59 -4.33 -7.01 9.15
CA VAL A 59 -5.72 -7.06 9.62
C VAL A 59 -6.15 -5.71 10.18
N ARG A 60 -5.31 -5.09 11.01
CA ARG A 60 -5.61 -3.77 11.56
C ARG A 60 -5.81 -2.73 10.48
N LEU A 61 -4.99 -2.77 9.43
CA LEU A 61 -5.08 -1.85 8.31
C LEU A 61 -6.35 -2.09 7.49
N HIS A 62 -6.72 -3.34 7.28
CA HIS A 62 -7.99 -3.66 6.61
C HIS A 62 -9.17 -3.12 7.41
N GLN A 63 -9.14 -3.25 8.74
CA GLN A 63 -10.18 -2.71 9.60
C GLN A 63 -10.24 -1.19 9.52
N ALA A 64 -9.07 -0.53 9.46
CA ALA A 64 -9.01 0.92 9.35
C ALA A 64 -9.64 1.43 8.05
N LEU A 65 -9.53 0.64 6.98
CA LEU A 65 -10.07 1.01 5.68
C LEU A 65 -11.49 0.51 5.44
N HIS A 66 -12.08 -0.15 6.43
CA HIS A 66 -13.46 -0.61 6.33
C HIS A 66 -14.40 0.58 6.18
N GLY A 67 -15.40 0.44 5.33
CA GLY A 67 -16.38 1.50 5.10
C GLY A 67 -16.08 2.41 3.93
N LEU A 68 -14.92 2.23 3.25
CA LEU A 68 -14.60 3.01 2.06
C LEU A 68 -15.23 2.45 0.79
N ASP A 69 -16.05 1.42 0.93
CA ASP A 69 -16.80 0.80 -0.16
C ASP A 69 -15.90 0.29 -1.29
N ARG A 70 -14.71 -0.19 -0.95
CA ARG A 70 -13.75 -0.76 -1.88
C ARG A 70 -13.06 -1.95 -1.25
N ALA A 71 -12.62 -2.89 -2.07
CA ALA A 71 -11.79 -3.99 -1.61
C ALA A 71 -10.32 -3.56 -1.65
N PHE A 72 -9.57 -3.98 -0.65
CA PHE A 72 -8.15 -3.65 -0.53
C PHE A 72 -7.31 -4.90 -0.39
N ASP A 73 -6.15 -4.89 -1.04
CA ASP A 73 -5.12 -5.90 -0.85
C ASP A 73 -3.92 -5.17 -0.26
N ILE A 74 -3.58 -5.46 0.99
CA ILE A 74 -2.58 -4.71 1.74
C ILE A 74 -1.43 -5.62 2.12
N ILE A 75 -0.22 -5.24 1.70
CA ILE A 75 1.01 -5.93 2.04
C ILE A 75 1.82 -5.02 2.96
N VAL A 76 2.19 -5.53 4.14
CA VAL A 76 3.06 -4.82 5.07
C VAL A 76 4.47 -5.41 4.96
N MET A 77 5.45 -4.55 4.75
CA MET A 77 6.83 -4.98 4.53
C MET A 77 7.80 -4.00 5.18
N ALA A 78 8.94 -4.51 5.64
CA ALA A 78 10.01 -3.64 6.13
C ALA A 78 10.61 -2.87 4.95
N THR A 79 10.89 -1.59 5.15
CA THR A 79 11.49 -0.75 4.12
C THR A 79 12.81 -1.35 3.64
N GLU A 80 13.64 -1.83 4.56
CA GLU A 80 14.91 -2.44 4.21
C GLU A 80 14.74 -3.62 3.26
N ARG A 81 13.78 -4.49 3.52
CA ARG A 81 13.49 -5.64 2.66
C ARG A 81 13.04 -5.20 1.28
N PHE A 82 12.19 -4.18 1.22
CA PHE A 82 11.74 -3.63 -0.06
C PHE A 82 12.92 -3.09 -0.86
N GLU A 83 13.78 -2.30 -0.23
CA GLU A 83 14.93 -1.71 -0.90
C GLU A 83 15.90 -2.78 -1.42
N GLU A 84 16.09 -3.87 -0.69
CA GLU A 84 16.93 -4.98 -1.13
C GLU A 84 16.33 -5.75 -2.31
N SER A 85 15.01 -5.79 -2.41
CA SER A 85 14.30 -6.64 -3.37
C SER A 85 13.80 -5.89 -4.60
N LYS A 86 13.72 -4.57 -4.56
CA LYS A 86 13.06 -3.80 -5.61
C LYS A 86 13.73 -3.90 -6.98
N GLY A 87 15.01 -4.25 -7.02
CA GLY A 87 15.73 -4.43 -8.26
C GLY A 87 15.79 -5.88 -8.75
N VAL A 88 15.20 -6.81 -8.02
CA VAL A 88 15.26 -8.25 -8.31
C VAL A 88 13.93 -8.71 -8.89
N ILE A 89 13.98 -9.25 -10.11
CA ILE A 89 12.78 -9.80 -10.77
C ILE A 89 12.35 -11.07 -10.07
N GLY A 90 11.05 -11.21 -9.83
CA GLY A 90 10.46 -12.42 -9.24
C GLY A 90 9.69 -12.19 -7.97
N GLY A 91 9.82 -11.01 -7.35
CA GLY A 91 9.07 -10.66 -6.14
C GLY A 91 8.08 -9.54 -6.39
N ILE A 92 7.32 -9.19 -5.36
CA ILE A 92 6.33 -8.10 -5.44
C ILE A 92 7.01 -6.73 -5.46
N ALA A 93 8.20 -6.60 -4.86
CA ALA A 93 8.87 -5.31 -4.74
C ALA A 93 9.31 -4.75 -6.09
N TYR A 94 9.73 -5.60 -7.01
CA TYR A 94 10.16 -5.15 -8.34
C TYR A 94 9.03 -4.44 -9.11
N PRO A 95 7.88 -5.07 -9.35
CA PRO A 95 6.80 -4.38 -10.06
C PRO A 95 6.23 -3.20 -9.28
N ALA A 96 6.20 -3.26 -7.96
CA ALA A 96 5.72 -2.15 -7.16
C ALA A 96 6.64 -0.93 -7.29
N ASN A 97 7.95 -1.15 -7.33
CA ASN A 97 8.92 -0.07 -7.51
C ASN A 97 8.86 0.51 -8.93
N LYS A 98 8.72 -0.35 -9.94
CA LYS A 98 8.76 0.07 -11.34
C LYS A 98 7.46 0.73 -11.79
N TYR A 99 6.32 0.21 -11.38
CA TYR A 99 5.01 0.64 -11.88
C TYR A 99 4.11 1.26 -10.83
N GLY A 100 4.48 1.17 -9.56
CA GLY A 100 3.68 1.72 -8.48
C GLY A 100 3.85 3.22 -8.33
N LYS A 101 2.97 3.80 -7.51
CA LYS A 101 3.03 5.22 -7.15
C LYS A 101 3.18 5.35 -5.64
N VAL A 102 4.18 6.11 -5.22
CA VAL A 102 4.30 6.47 -3.81
C VAL A 102 3.24 7.53 -3.51
N ILE A 103 2.25 7.18 -2.69
CA ILE A 103 1.18 8.12 -2.35
C ILE A 103 1.42 8.80 -1.00
N TYR A 104 2.35 8.27 -0.21
CA TYR A 104 2.74 8.88 1.06
C TYR A 104 4.21 8.54 1.35
N GLU A 105 4.94 9.53 1.85
CA GLU A 105 6.32 9.34 2.28
C GLU A 105 6.55 10.19 3.52
N ALA A 106 7.04 9.56 4.58
CA ALA A 106 7.32 10.27 5.82
C ALA A 106 8.49 11.23 5.66
N ALA A 107 8.41 12.34 6.34
CA ALA A 107 9.47 13.35 6.32
C ALA A 107 10.76 12.84 7.01
#